data_c4148f57712119355aff088fdf3fe8d6
#
_entry.id   c4148f57712119355aff088fdf3fe8d6
#
_cell.length_a   1.000
_cell.length_b   1.000
_cell.length_c   1.000
_cell.angle_alpha   90.00
_cell.angle_beta   90.00
_cell.angle_gamma   90.00
#
_symmetry.space_group_name_H-M   'P 1'
#
loop_
_entity.id
_entity.type
_entity.pdbx_description
1 polymer ?
#
loop_
_entity_poly.entity_id
_entity_poly.type
_entity_poly.pdbx_seq_one_letter_code
_entity_poly.pdbx_strand_id
1 'polypeptide(L)'
;MTDILSVRELIYTRLTQRLLEDEGAPYTAETLHLTETKKGVPTEFPALHIDFIGETSTAGDLEKTQQNAIISTIELKAYSDTSLGEASEILDKAGDVMIAMGYSVIQGPEDVSDTNHAKSVRFRRTIGDEDIKYL
;
A
#
# COMPACT_ATOMS: atom_id res chain seq x y z
N MET A 1 -16.06 15.49 -1.65
CA MET A 1 -16.20 14.11 -2.14
C MET A 1 -14.84 13.44 -2.20
N THR A 2 -14.77 12.20 -1.79
CA THR A 2 -13.52 11.46 -1.77
C THR A 2 -13.13 11.05 -3.18
N ASP A 3 -11.90 11.38 -3.56
CA ASP A 3 -11.37 11.11 -4.90
C ASP A 3 -10.41 9.92 -4.84
N ILE A 4 -10.72 8.88 -5.60
CA ILE A 4 -9.93 7.66 -5.64
C ILE A 4 -8.49 7.93 -6.04
N LEU A 5 -8.27 8.76 -7.06
CA LEU A 5 -6.93 9.07 -7.51
C LEU A 5 -6.13 9.81 -6.46
N SER A 6 -6.77 10.73 -5.74
CA SER A 6 -6.10 11.45 -4.65
C SER A 6 -5.73 10.52 -3.52
N VAL A 7 -6.59 9.54 -3.21
CA VAL A 7 -6.29 8.55 -2.18
C VAL A 7 -5.08 7.71 -2.58
N ARG A 8 -5.03 7.24 -3.82
CA ARG A 8 -3.89 6.45 -4.31
C ARG A 8 -2.59 7.24 -4.23
N GLU A 9 -2.63 8.50 -4.65
CA GLU A 9 -1.46 9.36 -4.60
C GLU A 9 -0.99 9.60 -3.17
N LEU A 10 -1.92 9.82 -2.25
CA LEU A 10 -1.58 10.02 -0.85
C LEU A 10 -0.93 8.79 -0.25
N ILE A 11 -1.46 7.62 -0.55
CA ILE A 11 -0.91 6.37 -0.01
C ILE A 11 0.49 6.12 -0.56
N TYR A 12 0.67 6.28 -1.86
CA TYR A 12 1.99 6.13 -2.47
C TYR A 12 2.98 7.12 -1.86
N THR A 13 2.57 8.37 -1.74
CA THR A 13 3.42 9.42 -1.15
C THR A 13 3.77 9.10 0.29
N ARG A 14 2.81 8.65 1.08
CA ARG A 14 3.04 8.35 2.48
C ARG A 14 3.99 7.16 2.65
N LEU A 15 3.81 6.12 1.84
CA LEU A 15 4.73 4.98 1.86
C LEU A 15 6.14 5.40 1.47
N THR A 16 6.25 6.22 0.44
CA THR A 16 7.55 6.73 0.00
C THR A 16 8.22 7.53 1.12
N GLN A 17 7.49 8.44 1.73
CA GLN A 17 8.03 9.26 2.82
C GLN A 17 8.48 8.42 3.99
N ARG A 18 7.61 7.54 4.48
CA ARG A 18 7.89 6.77 5.69
C ARG A 18 8.95 5.72 5.50
N LEU A 19 9.05 5.16 4.31
CA LEU A 19 10.02 4.10 4.04
C LEU A 19 11.36 4.61 3.52
N LEU A 20 11.36 5.72 2.80
CA LEU A 20 12.55 6.15 2.06
C LEU A 20 13.07 7.54 2.41
N GLU A 21 12.22 8.46 2.83
CA GLU A 21 12.57 9.87 2.90
C GLU A 21 12.67 10.46 4.31
N ASP A 22 11.81 10.01 5.21
CA ASP A 22 11.77 10.58 6.55
C ASP A 22 13.05 10.29 7.32
N GLU A 23 13.34 11.14 8.28
CA GLU A 23 14.43 10.88 9.21
C GLU A 23 14.14 9.58 9.95
N GLY A 24 15.10 8.67 9.94
CA GLY A 24 14.91 7.36 10.53
C GLY A 24 14.20 6.36 9.64
N ALA A 25 13.94 6.69 8.39
CA ALA A 25 13.36 5.75 7.44
C ALA A 25 14.24 4.50 7.31
N PRO A 26 13.64 3.30 7.23
CA PRO A 26 14.43 2.06 7.20
C PRO A 26 15.18 1.83 5.89
N TYR A 27 14.80 2.52 4.82
CA TYR A 27 15.40 2.33 3.50
C TYR A 27 15.70 3.67 2.85
N THR A 28 16.38 3.62 1.72
CA THR A 28 16.59 4.76 0.83
C THR A 28 16.09 4.41 -0.56
N ALA A 29 16.00 5.38 -1.44
CA ALA A 29 15.59 5.13 -2.82
C ALA A 29 16.53 4.16 -3.55
N GLU A 30 17.75 3.99 -3.05
CA GLU A 30 18.72 3.07 -3.62
C GLU A 30 18.60 1.67 -3.04
N THR A 31 18.10 1.54 -1.82
CA THR A 31 17.99 0.24 -1.15
C THR A 31 16.61 -0.38 -1.20
N LEU A 32 15.60 0.37 -1.65
CA LEU A 32 14.27 -0.17 -1.87
C LEU A 32 13.61 0.60 -3.02
N HIS A 33 13.14 -0.12 -4.03
CA HIS A 33 12.51 0.47 -5.20
C HIS A 33 11.00 0.33 -5.09
N LEU A 34 10.28 1.45 -5.05
CA LEU A 34 8.83 1.45 -4.99
C LEU A 34 8.25 1.54 -6.40
N THR A 35 7.26 0.70 -6.67
CA THR A 35 6.49 0.74 -7.89
C THR A 35 5.01 0.67 -7.55
N GLU A 36 4.16 0.94 -8.53
CA GLU A 36 2.72 0.84 -8.35
C GLU A 36 2.09 0.23 -9.60
N THR A 37 0.81 -0.06 -9.54
CA THR A 37 0.08 -0.71 -10.63
C THR A 37 0.37 -0.10 -11.99
N LYS A 38 0.42 1.23 -12.09
CA LYS A 38 0.64 1.91 -13.36
C LYS A 38 2.05 1.74 -13.90
N LYS A 39 3.01 1.45 -13.04
CA LYS A 39 4.42 1.36 -13.43
C LYS A 39 4.83 -0.05 -13.84
N GLY A 40 3.93 -1.01 -13.66
CA GLY A 40 4.19 -2.38 -14.04
C GLY A 40 5.06 -3.14 -13.04
N VAL A 41 5.49 -4.31 -13.45
CA VAL A 41 6.26 -5.21 -12.60
C VAL A 41 7.64 -4.63 -12.31
N PRO A 42 8.13 -4.71 -11.07
CA PRO A 42 9.47 -4.20 -10.75
C PRO A 42 10.57 -4.91 -11.55
N THR A 43 11.56 -4.12 -11.96
CA THR A 43 12.74 -4.62 -12.66
C THR A 43 14.02 -4.45 -11.86
N GLU A 44 13.96 -3.71 -10.76
CA GLU A 44 15.08 -3.51 -9.86
C GLU A 44 14.71 -4.02 -8.47
N PHE A 45 15.66 -4.62 -7.78
CA PHE A 45 15.42 -5.29 -6.49
C PHE A 45 16.40 -4.79 -5.44
N PRO A 46 16.00 -4.81 -4.15
CA PRO A 46 14.69 -5.19 -3.65
C PRO A 46 13.62 -4.15 -4.02
N ALA A 47 12.37 -4.60 -4.12
CA ALA A 47 11.30 -3.74 -4.55
C ALA A 47 10.03 -3.95 -3.72
N LEU A 48 9.25 -2.89 -3.59
CA LEU A 48 7.91 -2.96 -3.04
C LEU A 48 6.94 -2.47 -4.09
N HIS A 49 6.03 -3.34 -4.50
CA HIS A 49 5.02 -3.03 -5.49
C HIS A 49 3.68 -2.80 -4.80
N ILE A 50 3.07 -1.66 -5.09
CA ILE A 50 1.80 -1.27 -4.50
C ILE A 50 0.72 -1.50 -5.54
N ASP A 51 -0.15 -2.46 -5.29
CA ASP A 51 -1.21 -2.82 -6.21
C ASP A 51 -2.55 -2.37 -5.62
N PHE A 52 -3.17 -1.39 -6.27
CA PHE A 52 -4.48 -0.91 -5.86
C PHE A 52 -5.54 -1.85 -6.44
N ILE A 53 -5.90 -2.87 -5.66
CA ILE A 53 -6.74 -3.96 -6.14
C ILE A 53 -8.16 -3.50 -6.41
N GLY A 54 -8.68 -2.64 -5.56
CA GLY A 54 -10.02 -2.16 -5.77
C GLY A 54 -10.39 -1.03 -4.84
N GLU A 55 -11.14 -0.10 -5.36
CA GLU A 55 -11.78 0.94 -4.58
C GLU A 55 -13.25 0.91 -4.92
N THR A 56 -14.06 0.67 -3.90
CA THR A 56 -15.49 0.68 -4.07
C THR A 56 -16.03 1.90 -3.35
N SER A 57 -16.69 2.77 -4.09
CA SER A 57 -17.35 3.91 -3.48
C SER A 57 -18.62 3.40 -2.80
N THR A 58 -18.74 3.63 -1.52
CA THR A 58 -19.98 3.31 -0.83
C THR A 58 -20.97 4.40 -1.15
N ALA A 59 -22.15 4.01 -1.61
CA ALA A 59 -23.22 4.98 -1.78
C ALA A 59 -23.58 5.55 -0.42
N GLY A 60 -23.87 6.82 -0.39
CA GLY A 60 -24.47 7.41 0.78
C GLY A 60 -25.83 6.80 1.02
N ASP A 61 -26.55 7.31 1.97
CA ASP A 61 -27.89 6.84 2.20
C ASP A 61 -28.82 7.25 1.05
N LEU A 62 -30.04 6.77 1.09
CA LEU A 62 -30.99 7.05 0.02
C LEU A 62 -31.35 8.52 -0.09
N GLU A 63 -31.20 9.25 0.97
CA GLU A 63 -31.47 10.70 0.97
C GLU A 63 -30.32 11.49 0.36
N LYS A 64 -29.20 10.86 0.15
CA LYS A 64 -28.03 11.48 -0.45
C LYS A 64 -27.50 12.66 0.37
N THR A 65 -27.72 12.60 1.66
CA THR A 65 -27.24 13.63 2.56
C THR A 65 -25.86 13.31 3.08
N GLN A 66 -25.44 12.06 2.91
CA GLN A 66 -24.15 11.60 3.41
C GLN A 66 -23.12 11.67 2.35
N GLN A 67 -21.94 12.00 2.75
CA GLN A 67 -20.82 11.89 1.86
C GLN A 67 -20.52 10.44 1.54
N ASN A 68 -19.89 10.23 0.44
CA ASN A 68 -19.45 8.90 0.05
C ASN A 68 -18.17 8.54 0.78
N ALA A 69 -17.99 7.26 0.98
CA ALA A 69 -16.74 6.72 1.47
C ALA A 69 -16.18 5.78 0.42
N ILE A 70 -14.89 5.51 0.50
CA ILE A 70 -14.21 4.58 -0.38
C ILE A 70 -13.73 3.41 0.45
N ILE A 71 -14.02 2.20 -0.01
CA ILE A 71 -13.41 1.01 0.55
C ILE A 71 -12.17 0.73 -0.29
N SER A 72 -11.02 0.97 0.30
CA SER A 72 -9.74 0.83 -0.39
C SER A 72 -9.11 -0.51 -0.05
N THR A 73 -8.81 -1.32 -1.06
CA THR A 73 -8.10 -2.58 -0.90
C THR A 73 -6.77 -2.48 -1.64
N ILE A 74 -5.70 -2.74 -0.92
CA ILE A 74 -4.34 -2.59 -1.44
C ILE A 74 -3.58 -3.87 -1.17
N GLU A 75 -2.86 -4.35 -2.18
CA GLU A 75 -1.92 -5.44 -2.01
C GLU A 75 -0.51 -4.89 -2.10
N LEU A 76 0.31 -5.21 -1.11
CA LEU A 76 1.72 -4.92 -1.14
C LEU A 76 2.47 -6.21 -1.46
N LYS A 77 3.33 -6.15 -2.47
CA LYS A 77 4.19 -7.28 -2.85
C LYS A 77 5.63 -6.85 -2.68
N ALA A 78 6.36 -7.58 -1.86
CA ALA A 78 7.79 -7.32 -1.69
C ALA A 78 8.58 -8.35 -2.47
N TYR A 79 9.54 -7.88 -3.24
CA TYR A 79 10.39 -8.71 -4.09
C TYR A 79 11.84 -8.55 -3.63
N SER A 80 12.54 -9.67 -3.55
CA SER A 80 13.97 -9.67 -3.25
C SER A 80 14.68 -10.61 -4.20
N ASP A 81 15.91 -10.24 -4.58
CA ASP A 81 16.76 -11.13 -5.36
C ASP A 81 17.73 -11.91 -4.47
N THR A 82 17.62 -11.77 -3.16
CA THR A 82 18.51 -12.46 -2.21
C THR A 82 17.80 -13.48 -1.32
N SER A 83 16.68 -13.11 -0.70
CA SER A 83 16.02 -14.01 0.24
C SER A 83 14.57 -13.65 0.50
N LEU A 84 13.78 -14.66 0.91
CA LEU A 84 12.42 -14.43 1.40
C LEU A 84 12.43 -13.62 2.71
N GLY A 85 13.49 -13.76 3.50
CA GLY A 85 13.62 -12.98 4.73
C GLY A 85 13.68 -11.49 4.46
N GLU A 86 14.36 -11.07 3.40
CA GLU A 86 14.40 -9.68 3.01
C GLU A 86 13.01 -9.19 2.58
N ALA A 87 12.31 -9.98 1.76
CA ALA A 87 10.95 -9.64 1.35
C ALA A 87 10.02 -9.53 2.56
N SER A 88 10.14 -10.43 3.50
CA SER A 88 9.36 -10.42 4.74
C SER A 88 9.60 -9.16 5.55
N GLU A 89 10.86 -8.76 5.68
CA GLU A 89 11.23 -7.55 6.42
C GLU A 89 10.64 -6.31 5.77
N ILE A 90 10.71 -6.24 4.45
CA ILE A 90 10.12 -5.11 3.71
C ILE A 90 8.63 -5.02 3.97
N LEU A 91 7.93 -6.16 3.93
CA LEU A 91 6.50 -6.17 4.21
C LEU A 91 6.17 -5.77 5.64
N ASP A 92 6.99 -6.18 6.61
CA ASP A 92 6.79 -5.78 7.99
C ASP A 92 6.88 -4.27 8.15
N LYS A 93 7.90 -3.65 7.55
CA LYS A 93 8.08 -2.21 7.62
C LYS A 93 6.96 -1.47 6.89
N ALA A 94 6.62 -1.91 5.70
CA ALA A 94 5.55 -1.29 4.92
C ALA A 94 4.18 -1.51 5.59
N GLY A 95 3.99 -2.69 6.18
CA GLY A 95 2.77 -2.99 6.91
C GLY A 95 2.54 -2.06 8.10
N ASP A 96 3.61 -1.72 8.82
CA ASP A 96 3.52 -0.77 9.92
C ASP A 96 3.01 0.58 9.44
N VAL A 97 3.46 1.03 8.27
CA VAL A 97 2.98 2.27 7.68
C VAL A 97 1.49 2.17 7.34
N MET A 98 1.07 1.05 6.75
CA MET A 98 -0.33 0.85 6.38
C MET A 98 -1.23 0.84 7.62
N ILE A 99 -0.81 0.16 8.67
CA ILE A 99 -1.57 0.11 9.92
C ILE A 99 -1.65 1.48 10.55
N ALA A 100 -0.57 2.24 10.51
CA ALA A 100 -0.58 3.61 11.02
C ALA A 100 -1.56 4.51 10.24
N MET A 101 -1.81 4.20 8.97
CA MET A 101 -2.81 4.89 8.16
C MET A 101 -4.22 4.34 8.35
N GLY A 102 -4.41 3.41 9.28
CA GLY A 102 -5.74 2.88 9.59
C GLY A 102 -6.17 1.67 8.79
N TYR A 103 -5.28 1.09 8.00
CA TYR A 103 -5.58 -0.13 7.27
C TYR A 103 -5.50 -1.35 8.18
N SER A 104 -6.25 -2.38 7.84
CA SER A 104 -6.20 -3.68 8.53
C SER A 104 -5.77 -4.75 7.54
N VAL A 105 -5.01 -5.72 8.03
CA VAL A 105 -4.62 -6.87 7.22
C VAL A 105 -5.86 -7.75 6.99
N ILE A 106 -6.12 -8.09 5.74
CA ILE A 106 -7.22 -8.99 5.40
C ILE A 106 -6.75 -10.30 4.83
N GLN A 107 -5.52 -10.38 4.36
CA GLN A 107 -4.95 -11.62 3.82
C GLN A 107 -3.43 -11.57 3.85
N GLY A 108 -2.82 -12.69 4.18
CA GLY A 108 -1.38 -12.85 4.18
C GLY A 108 -0.72 -12.49 5.50
N PRO A 109 0.60 -12.45 5.52
CA PRO A 109 1.52 -12.56 4.37
C PRO A 109 1.54 -13.93 3.73
N GLU A 110 1.70 -13.96 2.41
CA GLU A 110 1.74 -15.18 1.63
C GLU A 110 2.92 -15.15 0.67
N ASP A 111 3.48 -16.31 0.38
CA ASP A 111 4.53 -16.41 -0.62
C ASP A 111 3.91 -16.27 -2.01
N VAL A 112 4.59 -15.56 -2.89
CA VAL A 112 4.21 -15.45 -4.30
C VAL A 112 4.97 -16.53 -5.05
N SER A 113 4.24 -17.43 -5.70
CA SER A 113 4.79 -18.70 -6.17
C SER A 113 5.62 -18.65 -7.44
N ASP A 114 5.50 -17.60 -8.23
CA ASP A 114 6.06 -17.58 -9.58
C ASP A 114 7.26 -16.67 -9.76
N THR A 115 7.74 -16.08 -8.70
CA THR A 115 8.91 -15.20 -8.76
C THR A 115 9.91 -15.64 -7.72
N ASN A 116 11.09 -15.05 -7.73
CA ASN A 116 12.22 -15.47 -6.91
C ASN A 116 11.89 -15.49 -5.42
N HIS A 117 12.01 -14.36 -4.78
CA HIS A 117 11.73 -14.24 -3.36
C HIS A 117 10.71 -13.13 -3.19
N ALA A 118 9.44 -13.51 -3.22
CA ALA A 118 8.38 -12.54 -3.15
C ALA A 118 7.31 -12.96 -2.17
N LYS A 119 6.77 -11.98 -1.46
CA LYS A 119 5.67 -12.16 -0.53
C LYS A 119 4.65 -11.05 -0.72
N SER A 120 3.40 -11.35 -0.41
CA SER A 120 2.34 -10.37 -0.52
C SER A 120 1.47 -10.32 0.71
N VAL A 121 0.86 -9.16 0.94
CA VAL A 121 -0.11 -8.97 2.01
C VAL A 121 -1.17 -7.99 1.52
N ARG A 122 -2.42 -8.22 1.88
CA ARG A 122 -3.53 -7.35 1.51
C ARG A 122 -4.06 -6.60 2.70
N PHE A 123 -4.41 -5.37 2.45
CA PHE A 123 -4.94 -4.44 3.44
C PHE A 123 -6.24 -3.83 2.94
N ARG A 124 -7.10 -3.46 3.89
CA ARG A 124 -8.35 -2.77 3.57
C ARG A 124 -8.64 -1.70 4.58
N ARG A 125 -9.20 -0.60 4.10
CA ARG A 125 -9.70 0.47 4.94
C ARG A 125 -10.89 1.14 4.26
N THR A 126 -11.88 1.57 5.06
CA THR A 126 -12.92 2.46 4.59
C THR A 126 -12.48 3.89 4.88
N ILE A 127 -12.48 4.73 3.85
CA ILE A 127 -11.98 6.09 3.92
C ILE A 127 -13.12 7.06 3.61
N GLY A 128 -13.50 7.87 4.57
CA GLY A 128 -14.46 8.95 4.36
C GLY A 128 -13.76 10.25 3.96
N ASP A 129 -14.56 11.24 3.57
CA ASP A 129 -14.00 12.52 3.12
C ASP A 129 -13.13 13.17 4.18
N GLU A 130 -13.51 13.04 5.45
CA GLU A 130 -12.74 13.67 6.52
C GLU A 130 -11.47 12.92 6.87
N ASP A 131 -11.37 11.66 6.45
CA ASP A 131 -10.22 10.85 6.78
C ASP A 131 -8.99 11.18 5.95
N ILE A 132 -9.18 11.76 4.77
CA ILE A 132 -8.08 12.00 3.83
C ILE A 132 -6.98 12.83 4.45
N LYS A 133 -7.32 13.83 5.23
CA LYS A 133 -6.32 14.70 5.85
C LYS A 133 -5.48 14.03 6.92
N TYR A 134 -5.86 12.83 7.33
CA TYR A 134 -5.12 12.06 8.34
C TYR A 134 -4.36 10.86 7.76
N LEU A 135 -4.38 10.71 6.46
CA LEU A 135 -3.62 9.65 5.82
C LEU A 135 -2.13 9.96 5.76
#